data_79cfb92778c43cbbd645e0ca98503979
#
_entry.id   79cfb92778c43cbbd645e0ca98503979
#
_cell.length_a   1.000
_cell.length_b   1.000
_cell.length_c   1.000
_cell.angle_alpha   90.00
_cell.angle_beta   90.00
_cell.angle_gamma   90.00
#
_symmetry.space_group_name_H-M   'P 1'
#
loop_
_entity.id
_entity.type
_entity.pdbx_description
1 polymer ?
#
loop_
_entity_poly.entity_id
_entity_poly.type
_entity_poly.pdbx_seq_one_letter_code
_entity_poly.pdbx_strand_id
1 'polypeptide(L)'
;MPDSLVSLSTAYHADAVDGGAPKGNRNALVLVVDDEPLSRLMTRIMLEEHGMKVLEACDGIVALEQFIEHSPGIVLLDALMPNVDGFETCRAIRATASGRHVPILMLTGLDDEKSVATAYEAGASDFFVKSTHWTLLVQRCRYLLRAARLRADLVRSESRVSKAQRIARLGIWEWDVVESRVYASVECCELLDIEHANNGVLSAIAWGGVHPTDKARVKGCFDRLVSGDKDARFDCEILRRDGSTRVIHVDAEVEFDNAGKPLTIHGITQDITERCAAESQIRHLANYDSLTGLPNRRLFREQLSAAVERAKQTKKNVAVLFLDLDNFKRINDTLGHHTGDALLRECAARLTGCLRLSDAVARDAPIPPSTDEADSVARLGGDEFTVLLANLDHHTYADTVAKRILEALQKPFVLSGRECYVSGSIGVSVFPRDGDDVDSILRTADIAMYAVKDDGRNGLRSYTPTLDLAAHQRLDVSNALHRAIERNELCLRYQPQIDTISGRVIAAEALMRWQRGDRLVPPDEFIPIACETGMILALGDWAIHEA
;
A
#
# COMPACT_ATOMS: atom_id res chain seq x y z
N MET A 1 62.92 10.71 16.23
CA MET A 1 61.96 10.73 17.35
C MET A 1 60.56 11.27 16.96
N PRO A 2 60.28 11.83 15.74
CA PRO A 2 58.89 12.11 15.30
C PRO A 2 58.07 10.88 14.94
N ASP A 3 58.69 9.76 14.58
CA ASP A 3 57.95 8.57 14.07
C ASP A 3 57.13 7.78 15.11
N SER A 4 57.40 7.97 16.40
CA SER A 4 56.69 7.25 17.46
C SER A 4 55.28 7.78 17.75
N LEU A 5 55.00 9.05 17.49
CA LEU A 5 53.65 9.63 17.64
C LEU A 5 52.73 9.34 16.42
N VAL A 6 53.34 9.28 15.23
CA VAL A 6 52.58 8.99 13.99
C VAL A 6 52.19 7.51 13.94
N SER A 7 53.01 6.60 14.49
CA SER A 7 52.67 5.17 14.51
C SER A 7 51.54 4.81 15.47
N LEU A 8 51.36 5.55 16.56
CA LEU A 8 50.22 5.40 17.48
C LEU A 8 48.88 5.90 16.88
N SER A 9 48.94 6.96 16.05
CA SER A 9 47.76 7.50 15.37
C SER A 9 47.20 6.59 14.26
N THR A 10 48.08 5.81 13.57
CA THR A 10 47.69 4.92 12.46
C THR A 10 47.16 3.55 12.92
N ALA A 11 47.54 3.10 14.11
CA ALA A 11 47.14 1.78 14.63
C ALA A 11 45.69 1.69 15.13
N TYR A 12 45.02 2.82 15.35
CA TYR A 12 43.64 2.87 15.93
C TYR A 12 42.56 3.33 14.95
N HIS A 13 42.73 3.19 13.65
CA HIS A 13 41.73 3.57 12.64
C HIS A 13 40.66 2.52 12.38
N ALA A 14 40.65 1.40 13.08
CA ALA A 14 39.60 0.38 12.96
C ALA A 14 38.90 0.21 14.32
N ASP A 15 37.58 0.40 14.32
CA ASP A 15 36.64 0.10 15.39
C ASP A 15 36.38 1.20 16.44
N ALA A 16 35.61 2.23 16.07
CA ALA A 16 34.75 2.94 17.04
C ALA A 16 33.57 3.60 16.37
N VAL A 17 32.62 2.79 15.90
CA VAL A 17 31.23 3.24 15.69
C VAL A 17 30.35 2.45 16.64
N ASP A 18 30.27 2.90 17.88
CA ASP A 18 29.16 2.49 18.74
C ASP A 18 28.62 3.72 19.49
N GLY A 19 27.37 4.02 19.17
CA GLY A 19 26.64 5.19 19.63
C GLY A 19 26.13 5.08 21.06
N GLY A 20 27.02 5.21 22.03
CA GLY A 20 26.66 5.31 23.45
C GLY A 20 26.15 6.72 23.80
N ALA A 21 24.87 6.88 24.11
CA ALA A 21 24.29 8.12 24.62
C ALA A 21 25.00 8.60 25.89
N PRO A 22 25.40 9.89 26.00
CA PRO A 22 26.00 10.40 27.21
C PRO A 22 24.95 10.54 28.32
N LYS A 23 25.08 9.73 29.36
CA LYS A 23 24.34 9.88 30.62
C LYS A 23 24.63 11.25 31.22
N GLY A 24 23.59 11.91 31.72
CA GLY A 24 23.63 13.28 32.21
C GLY A 24 24.65 13.52 33.32
N ASN A 25 25.10 14.77 33.36
CA ASN A 25 25.87 15.43 34.41
C ASN A 25 27.13 14.74 34.91
N ARG A 26 27.97 14.24 33.99
CA ARG A 26 29.34 13.84 34.33
C ARG A 26 30.22 15.09 34.36
N ASN A 27 30.92 15.32 35.46
CA ASN A 27 32.01 16.26 35.56
C ASN A 27 32.92 16.11 34.32
N ALA A 28 33.20 17.21 33.63
CA ALA A 28 34.00 17.17 32.42
C ALA A 28 35.38 16.56 32.76
N LEU A 29 35.81 15.59 31.94
CA LEU A 29 37.13 14.98 32.06
C LEU A 29 38.12 15.90 31.36
N VAL A 30 39.14 16.37 32.09
CA VAL A 30 40.18 17.26 31.63
C VAL A 30 41.49 16.50 31.62
N LEU A 31 42.21 16.51 30.52
CA LEU A 31 43.57 15.99 30.46
C LEU A 31 44.54 17.15 30.69
N VAL A 32 45.35 17.08 31.76
CA VAL A 32 46.39 18.04 32.09
C VAL A 32 47.75 17.43 31.72
N VAL A 33 48.45 18.09 30.83
CA VAL A 33 49.74 17.68 30.33
C VAL A 33 50.75 18.74 30.68
N ASP A 34 51.72 18.39 31.51
CA ASP A 34 52.77 19.31 32.01
C ASP A 34 53.92 18.43 32.51
N ASP A 35 55.16 18.72 32.17
CA ASP A 35 56.32 17.92 32.59
C ASP A 35 56.71 18.23 34.06
N GLU A 36 56.36 19.43 34.58
CA GLU A 36 56.64 19.82 35.94
C GLU A 36 55.61 19.20 36.92
N PRO A 37 56.04 18.28 37.85
CA PRO A 37 55.11 17.60 38.75
C PRO A 37 54.32 18.55 39.65
N LEU A 38 54.90 19.66 40.07
CA LEU A 38 54.23 20.63 40.96
C LEU A 38 53.17 21.45 40.23
N SER A 39 53.49 21.93 39.03
CA SER A 39 52.57 22.64 38.15
C SER A 39 51.35 21.76 37.80
N ARG A 40 51.61 20.50 37.41
CA ARG A 40 50.56 19.50 37.09
C ARG A 40 49.67 19.24 38.30
N LEU A 41 50.25 19.01 39.48
CA LEU A 41 49.49 18.80 40.74
C LEU A 41 48.62 19.99 41.09
N MET A 42 49.16 21.22 41.03
CA MET A 42 48.42 22.43 41.34
C MET A 42 47.26 22.65 40.38
N THR A 43 47.45 22.46 39.07
CA THR A 43 46.42 22.53 38.05
C THR A 43 45.33 21.47 38.32
N ARG A 44 45.68 20.23 38.68
CA ARG A 44 44.71 19.21 39.05
C ARG A 44 43.87 19.58 40.23
N ILE A 45 44.48 19.98 41.34
CA ILE A 45 43.75 20.34 42.56
C ILE A 45 42.75 21.48 42.28
N MET A 46 43.14 22.48 41.55
CA MET A 46 42.30 23.63 41.22
C MET A 46 41.12 23.24 40.35
N LEU A 47 41.27 22.35 39.36
CA LEU A 47 40.20 21.88 38.51
C LEU A 47 39.24 20.97 39.27
N GLU A 48 39.77 20.07 40.14
CA GLU A 48 38.96 19.17 40.96
C GLU A 48 38.14 19.91 42.01
N GLU A 49 38.68 20.92 42.65
CA GLU A 49 37.91 21.83 43.56
C GLU A 49 36.75 22.53 42.86
N HIS A 50 36.82 22.72 41.55
CA HIS A 50 35.76 23.29 40.75
C HIS A 50 34.87 22.26 40.05
N GLY A 51 34.95 20.98 40.47
CA GLY A 51 34.07 19.88 40.04
C GLY A 51 34.42 19.25 38.70
N MET A 52 35.65 19.41 38.21
CA MET A 52 36.15 18.70 37.01
C MET A 52 36.90 17.43 37.43
N LYS A 53 36.87 16.41 36.61
CA LYS A 53 37.72 15.24 36.76
C LYS A 53 39.00 15.42 35.96
N VAL A 54 40.11 15.05 36.52
CA VAL A 54 41.42 15.30 35.87
C VAL A 54 42.14 14.01 35.61
N LEU A 55 42.67 13.89 34.40
CA LEU A 55 43.74 12.95 34.03
C LEU A 55 45.05 13.69 33.91
N GLU A 56 46.14 13.06 34.29
CA GLU A 56 47.47 13.65 34.25
C GLU A 56 48.36 12.94 33.25
N ALA A 57 49.14 13.69 32.50
CA ALA A 57 50.21 13.17 31.66
C ALA A 57 51.49 14.01 31.88
N CYS A 58 52.63 13.34 31.93
CA CYS A 58 53.91 13.99 32.19
C CYS A 58 54.70 14.38 30.92
N ASP A 59 54.24 13.89 29.77
CA ASP A 59 54.81 14.21 28.45
C ASP A 59 53.81 14.03 27.34
N GLY A 60 54.19 14.36 26.09
CA GLY A 60 53.32 14.27 24.92
C GLY A 60 52.94 12.87 24.51
N ILE A 61 53.76 11.86 24.79
CA ILE A 61 53.48 10.47 24.44
C ILE A 61 52.39 9.94 25.36
N VAL A 62 52.59 10.04 26.68
CA VAL A 62 51.57 9.67 27.68
C VAL A 62 50.28 10.45 27.47
N ALA A 63 50.36 11.71 27.08
CA ALA A 63 49.19 12.53 26.78
C ALA A 63 48.38 11.97 25.62
N LEU A 64 48.99 11.50 24.54
CA LEU A 64 48.30 10.90 23.39
C LEU A 64 47.67 9.57 23.76
N GLU A 65 48.36 8.72 24.54
CA GLU A 65 47.81 7.46 25.04
C GLU A 65 46.56 7.71 25.92
N GLN A 66 46.66 8.59 26.91
CA GLN A 66 45.53 8.94 27.79
C GLN A 66 44.36 9.59 27.02
N PHE A 67 44.69 10.37 25.99
CA PHE A 67 43.68 10.99 25.13
C PHE A 67 42.88 9.94 24.37
N ILE A 68 43.55 8.95 23.78
CA ILE A 68 42.91 7.87 22.99
C ILE A 68 42.07 6.97 23.91
N GLU A 69 42.63 6.57 25.07
CA GLU A 69 42.00 5.63 26.00
C GLU A 69 40.74 6.24 26.69
N HIS A 70 40.85 7.50 27.11
CA HIS A 70 39.83 8.08 27.99
C HIS A 70 38.94 9.16 27.33
N SER A 71 39.28 9.61 26.12
CA SER A 71 38.51 10.62 25.36
C SER A 71 38.14 11.85 26.20
N PRO A 72 39.08 12.65 26.71
CA PRO A 72 38.79 13.78 27.55
C PRO A 72 38.04 14.85 26.79
N GLY A 73 37.19 15.65 27.54
CA GLY A 73 36.38 16.72 26.96
C GLY A 73 37.18 17.96 26.64
N ILE A 74 38.35 18.14 27.22
CA ILE A 74 39.30 19.25 26.98
C ILE A 74 40.71 18.82 27.37
N VAL A 75 41.70 19.34 26.68
CA VAL A 75 43.12 19.12 26.97
C VAL A 75 43.77 20.43 27.36
N LEU A 76 44.43 20.48 28.51
CA LEU A 76 45.34 21.54 28.93
C LEU A 76 46.75 21.08 28.68
N LEU A 77 47.49 21.75 27.82
CA LEU A 77 48.74 21.26 27.29
C LEU A 77 49.85 22.30 27.47
N ASP A 78 50.86 21.97 28.23
CA ASP A 78 52.02 22.83 28.33
C ASP A 78 52.77 22.91 26.97
N ALA A 79 53.13 24.12 26.60
CA ALA A 79 53.78 24.40 25.33
C ALA A 79 55.23 23.87 25.31
N LEU A 80 55.93 23.91 26.43
CA LEU A 80 57.34 23.53 26.52
C LEU A 80 57.53 22.34 27.42
N MET A 81 57.77 21.19 26.79
CA MET A 81 58.04 19.92 27.47
C MET A 81 59.25 19.23 26.83
N PRO A 82 60.05 18.45 27.60
CA PRO A 82 61.16 17.69 27.04
C PRO A 82 60.66 16.54 26.14
N ASN A 83 61.48 16.14 25.17
CA ASN A 83 61.25 15.07 24.18
C ASN A 83 60.21 15.40 23.10
N VAL A 84 58.95 15.56 23.46
CA VAL A 84 57.83 15.94 22.57
C VAL A 84 57.19 17.15 23.15
N ASP A 85 57.27 18.27 22.43
CA ASP A 85 56.71 19.54 22.91
C ASP A 85 55.17 19.60 22.79
N GLY A 86 54.57 20.60 23.39
CA GLY A 86 53.11 20.75 23.35
C GLY A 86 52.56 21.01 21.95
N PHE A 87 53.32 21.64 21.07
CA PHE A 87 52.85 21.93 19.71
C PHE A 87 52.80 20.64 18.86
N GLU A 88 53.80 19.75 19.01
CA GLU A 88 53.83 18.45 18.38
C GLU A 88 52.70 17.56 18.92
N THR A 89 52.51 17.53 20.23
CA THR A 89 51.41 16.84 20.90
C THR A 89 50.03 17.32 20.42
N CYS A 90 49.84 18.62 20.28
CA CYS A 90 48.63 19.21 19.76
C CYS A 90 48.36 18.74 18.34
N ARG A 91 49.33 18.76 17.43
CA ARG A 91 49.20 18.23 16.06
C ARG A 91 48.86 16.77 16.05
N ALA A 92 49.50 15.97 16.89
CA ALA A 92 49.22 14.54 17.00
C ALA A 92 47.78 14.24 17.45
N ILE A 93 47.28 14.96 18.48
CA ILE A 93 45.89 14.83 18.91
C ILE A 93 44.94 15.27 17.80
N ARG A 94 45.20 16.34 17.07
CA ARG A 94 44.37 16.83 15.95
C ARG A 94 44.31 15.84 14.77
N ALA A 95 45.34 15.06 14.59
CA ALA A 95 45.35 14.00 13.55
C ALA A 95 44.45 12.82 13.87
N THR A 96 44.04 12.63 15.13
CA THR A 96 43.08 11.59 15.52
C THR A 96 41.62 11.98 15.16
N ALA A 97 40.77 11.01 14.86
CA ALA A 97 39.36 11.27 14.55
C ALA A 97 38.61 11.95 15.70
N SER A 98 38.83 11.53 16.95
CA SER A 98 38.23 12.11 18.17
C SER A 98 38.84 13.47 18.52
N GLY A 99 40.10 13.73 18.18
CA GLY A 99 40.79 14.97 18.52
C GLY A 99 40.48 16.16 17.64
N ARG A 100 39.81 15.98 16.49
CA ARG A 100 39.52 17.13 15.56
C ARG A 100 38.78 18.26 16.19
N HIS A 101 37.89 17.97 17.15
CA HIS A 101 36.92 18.95 17.70
C HIS A 101 37.03 19.14 19.21
N VAL A 102 37.89 18.37 19.89
CA VAL A 102 38.13 18.53 21.33
C VAL A 102 38.89 19.84 21.57
N PRO A 103 38.44 20.70 22.46
CA PRO A 103 39.17 21.93 22.78
C PRO A 103 40.55 21.60 23.41
N ILE A 104 41.57 22.23 22.87
CA ILE A 104 42.95 22.16 23.39
C ILE A 104 43.33 23.56 23.82
N LEU A 105 43.59 23.75 25.12
CA LEU A 105 44.04 24.99 25.70
C LEU A 105 45.55 24.85 25.93
N MET A 106 46.33 25.60 25.16
CA MET A 106 47.77 25.62 25.32
C MET A 106 48.17 26.47 26.54
N LEU A 107 48.94 25.93 27.45
CA LEU A 107 49.51 26.64 28.60
C LEU A 107 50.95 27.07 28.24
N THR A 108 51.24 28.34 28.39
CA THR A 108 52.59 28.89 28.05
C THR A 108 53.09 29.81 29.14
N GLY A 109 54.37 29.80 29.37
CA GLY A 109 55.08 30.78 30.24
C GLY A 109 55.52 32.01 29.46
N LEU A 110 55.38 32.02 28.14
CA LEU A 110 55.84 33.09 27.26
C LEU A 110 54.65 33.87 26.70
N ASP A 111 54.74 35.19 26.78
CA ASP A 111 53.72 36.12 26.31
C ASP A 111 54.18 36.79 24.99
N ASP A 112 54.89 36.05 24.13
CA ASP A 112 55.36 36.55 22.85
C ASP A 112 54.45 36.16 21.69
N GLU A 113 54.35 37.04 20.69
CA GLU A 113 53.49 36.84 19.52
C GLU A 113 53.80 35.58 18.73
N LYS A 114 55.07 35.10 18.73
CA LYS A 114 55.46 33.90 17.98
C LYS A 114 54.93 32.64 18.63
N SER A 115 55.00 32.51 19.95
CA SER A 115 54.50 31.35 20.68
C SER A 115 52.97 31.24 20.54
N VAL A 116 52.26 32.37 20.55
CA VAL A 116 50.82 32.42 20.33
C VAL A 116 50.46 31.97 18.89
N ALA A 117 51.13 32.52 17.88
CA ALA A 117 50.92 32.12 16.48
C ALA A 117 51.14 30.61 16.26
N THR A 118 52.24 30.08 16.80
CA THR A 118 52.61 28.65 16.72
C THR A 118 51.56 27.76 17.37
N ALA A 119 50.93 28.19 18.49
CA ALA A 119 49.87 27.44 19.15
C ALA A 119 48.63 27.30 18.24
N TYR A 120 48.19 28.37 17.61
CA TYR A 120 47.08 28.32 16.68
C TYR A 120 47.39 27.52 15.39
N GLU A 121 48.59 27.65 14.83
CA GLU A 121 49.04 26.86 13.70
C GLU A 121 49.12 25.34 14.03
N ALA A 122 49.49 24.99 15.26
CA ALA A 122 49.43 23.62 15.74
C ALA A 122 48.00 23.08 15.95
N GLY A 123 46.97 23.95 15.87
CA GLY A 123 45.57 23.59 16.03
C GLY A 123 45.02 23.74 17.45
N ALA A 124 45.69 24.51 18.34
CA ALA A 124 45.14 24.82 19.64
C ALA A 124 43.82 25.62 19.48
N SER A 125 42.86 25.42 20.38
CA SER A 125 41.59 26.13 20.39
C SER A 125 41.75 27.51 21.04
N ASP A 126 42.68 27.62 21.98
CA ASP A 126 42.98 28.84 22.70
C ASP A 126 44.34 28.66 23.42
N PHE A 127 44.87 29.76 23.96
CA PHE A 127 46.09 29.70 24.78
C PHE A 127 45.86 30.42 26.11
N PHE A 128 46.68 30.10 27.11
CA PHE A 128 46.61 30.70 28.44
C PHE A 128 48.03 30.85 29.02
N VAL A 129 48.36 32.06 29.42
CA VAL A 129 49.66 32.32 30.04
C VAL A 129 49.63 31.81 31.49
N LYS A 130 50.59 30.93 31.85
CA LYS A 130 50.73 30.38 33.19
C LYS A 130 50.85 31.55 34.18
N SER A 131 49.87 31.73 35.03
CA SER A 131 49.80 32.78 36.02
C SER A 131 49.14 32.28 37.30
N THR A 132 49.21 33.04 38.37
CA THR A 132 48.54 32.73 39.64
C THR A 132 47.02 32.89 39.60
N HIS A 133 46.42 33.26 38.44
CA HIS A 133 45.01 33.55 38.31
C HIS A 133 44.20 32.27 37.92
N TRP A 134 44.22 31.27 38.77
CA TRP A 134 43.56 29.97 38.57
C TRP A 134 42.08 30.08 38.26
N THR A 135 41.38 31.02 38.88
CA THR A 135 39.94 31.25 38.60
C THR A 135 39.71 31.55 37.14
N LEU A 136 40.61 32.27 36.46
CA LEU A 136 40.48 32.60 35.05
C LEU A 136 40.68 31.37 34.17
N LEU A 137 41.63 30.51 34.51
CA LEU A 137 41.84 29.22 33.81
C LEU A 137 40.59 28.35 33.87
N VAL A 138 40.01 28.20 35.06
CA VAL A 138 38.77 27.40 35.23
C VAL A 138 37.62 27.98 34.40
N GLN A 139 37.44 29.29 34.35
CA GLN A 139 36.41 29.92 33.53
C GLN A 139 36.66 29.70 32.04
N ARG A 140 37.92 29.77 31.60
CA ARG A 140 38.31 29.49 30.22
C ARG A 140 38.00 28.06 29.82
N CYS A 141 38.31 27.06 30.66
CA CYS A 141 37.98 25.68 30.47
C CYS A 141 36.45 25.45 30.34
N ARG A 142 35.67 26.08 31.26
CA ARG A 142 34.20 26.03 31.21
C ARG A 142 33.62 26.62 29.92
N TYR A 143 34.17 27.75 29.48
CA TYR A 143 33.75 28.40 28.23
C TYR A 143 34.02 27.47 27.02
N LEU A 144 35.24 26.94 26.89
CA LEU A 144 35.61 26.05 25.78
C LEU A 144 34.81 24.77 25.78
N LEU A 145 34.58 24.15 26.93
CA LEU A 145 33.72 22.97 27.07
C LEU A 145 32.27 23.27 26.68
N ARG A 146 31.74 24.43 27.06
CA ARG A 146 30.36 24.83 26.66
C ARG A 146 30.26 25.05 25.17
N ALA A 147 31.20 25.73 24.55
CA ALA A 147 31.24 26.00 23.12
C ALA A 147 31.33 24.68 22.33
N ALA A 148 32.19 23.73 22.75
CA ALA A 148 32.32 22.43 22.13
C ALA A 148 31.02 21.58 22.22
N ARG A 149 30.34 21.62 23.38
CA ARG A 149 29.04 20.95 23.55
C ARG A 149 27.97 21.53 22.65
N LEU A 150 27.81 22.87 22.62
CA LEU A 150 26.81 23.52 21.75
C LEU A 150 27.04 23.16 20.27
N ARG A 151 28.30 23.15 19.83
CA ARG A 151 28.63 22.74 18.45
C ARG A 151 28.29 21.26 18.18
N ALA A 152 28.61 20.36 19.11
CA ALA A 152 28.30 18.93 18.98
C ALA A 152 26.79 18.70 18.97
N ASP A 153 26.03 19.42 19.80
CA ASP A 153 24.57 19.32 19.85
C ASP A 153 23.92 19.80 18.55
N LEU A 154 24.43 20.90 17.96
CA LEU A 154 23.97 21.43 16.67
C LEU A 154 24.18 20.37 15.56
N VAL A 155 25.41 19.88 15.41
CA VAL A 155 25.74 18.84 14.40
C VAL A 155 24.88 17.57 14.58
N ARG A 156 24.62 17.18 15.84
CA ARG A 156 23.77 16.03 16.15
C ARG A 156 22.32 16.32 15.78
N SER A 157 21.83 17.52 16.03
CA SER A 157 20.47 17.95 15.67
C SER A 157 20.28 17.96 14.16
N GLU A 158 21.21 18.57 13.42
CA GLU A 158 21.20 18.59 11.95
C GLU A 158 21.20 17.16 11.37
N SER A 159 22.07 16.28 11.90
CA SER A 159 22.14 14.88 11.49
C SER A 159 20.84 14.12 11.77
N ARG A 160 20.16 14.40 12.90
CA ARG A 160 18.86 13.77 13.21
C ARG A 160 17.77 14.24 12.25
N VAL A 161 17.71 15.52 11.96
CA VAL A 161 16.74 16.08 11.01
C VAL A 161 16.94 15.47 9.63
N SER A 162 18.18 15.47 9.11
CA SER A 162 18.50 14.89 7.81
C SER A 162 18.16 13.40 7.73
N LYS A 163 18.48 12.63 8.80
CA LYS A 163 18.08 11.20 8.86
C LYS A 163 16.56 11.01 8.85
N ALA A 164 15.82 11.84 9.60
CA ALA A 164 14.37 11.76 9.63
C ALA A 164 13.75 12.07 8.25
N GLN A 165 14.26 13.10 7.57
CA GLN A 165 13.85 13.48 6.22
C GLN A 165 14.06 12.34 5.22
N ARG A 166 15.25 11.70 5.26
CA ARG A 166 15.57 10.56 4.38
C ARG A 166 14.68 9.34 4.64
N ILE A 167 14.42 9.00 5.92
CA ILE A 167 13.54 7.88 6.29
C ILE A 167 12.11 8.14 5.81
N ALA A 168 11.63 9.38 5.97
CA ALA A 168 10.30 9.79 5.56
C ALA A 168 10.20 10.07 4.05
N ARG A 169 11.31 9.98 3.30
CA ARG A 169 11.41 10.37 1.87
C ARG A 169 10.85 11.77 1.61
N LEU A 170 11.22 12.71 2.49
CA LEU A 170 10.80 14.11 2.41
C LEU A 170 11.90 14.96 1.77
N GLY A 171 11.57 15.59 0.67
CA GLY A 171 12.35 16.66 0.06
C GLY A 171 11.90 18.02 0.59
N ILE A 172 12.82 18.84 1.09
CA ILE A 172 12.52 20.21 1.51
C ILE A 172 13.08 21.17 0.48
N TRP A 173 12.32 22.20 0.18
CA TRP A 173 12.75 23.26 -0.71
C TRP A 173 12.25 24.63 -0.22
N GLU A 174 12.95 25.65 -0.60
CA GLU A 174 12.67 27.04 -0.29
C GLU A 174 12.84 27.86 -1.56
N TRP A 175 11.86 28.68 -1.89
CA TRP A 175 11.89 29.60 -3.02
C TRP A 175 11.88 31.04 -2.53
N ASP A 176 13.02 31.72 -2.65
CA ASP A 176 13.11 33.16 -2.51
C ASP A 176 12.44 33.81 -3.73
N VAL A 177 11.26 34.37 -3.50
CA VAL A 177 10.44 34.96 -4.57
C VAL A 177 11.06 36.25 -5.09
N VAL A 178 11.77 37.01 -4.22
CA VAL A 178 12.39 38.31 -4.56
C VAL A 178 13.62 38.09 -5.44
N GLU A 179 14.51 37.18 -5.04
CA GLU A 179 15.73 36.90 -5.80
C GLU A 179 15.51 35.83 -6.88
N SER A 180 14.32 35.23 -6.97
CA SER A 180 13.99 34.13 -7.86
C SER A 180 14.95 32.95 -7.74
N ARG A 181 15.36 32.60 -6.53
CA ARG A 181 16.26 31.50 -6.21
C ARG A 181 15.53 30.39 -5.48
N VAL A 182 15.80 29.15 -5.86
CA VAL A 182 15.25 27.97 -5.17
C VAL A 182 16.40 27.19 -4.54
N TYR A 183 16.26 26.92 -3.24
CA TYR A 183 17.12 26.03 -2.48
C TYR A 183 16.37 24.71 -2.29
N ALA A 184 17.05 23.59 -2.46
CA ALA A 184 16.45 22.27 -2.28
C ALA A 184 17.41 21.34 -1.55
N SER A 185 16.87 20.51 -0.67
CA SER A 185 17.64 19.45 -0.01
C SER A 185 18.10 18.41 -1.01
N VAL A 186 19.10 17.62 -0.62
CA VAL A 186 19.62 16.51 -1.44
C VAL A 186 18.48 15.53 -1.77
N GLU A 187 17.64 15.22 -0.78
CA GLU A 187 16.49 14.34 -0.92
C GLU A 187 15.46 14.89 -1.92
N CYS A 188 15.24 16.21 -1.94
CA CYS A 188 14.37 16.87 -2.90
C CYS A 188 14.92 16.74 -4.33
N CYS A 189 16.22 16.97 -4.49
CA CYS A 189 16.90 16.84 -5.78
C CYS A 189 16.85 15.39 -6.30
N GLU A 190 17.11 14.40 -5.45
CA GLU A 190 17.01 12.98 -5.79
C GLU A 190 15.58 12.56 -6.16
N LEU A 191 14.58 13.09 -5.44
CA LEU A 191 13.18 12.80 -5.68
C LEU A 191 12.72 13.34 -7.04
N LEU A 192 13.11 14.58 -7.35
CA LEU A 192 12.76 15.27 -8.59
C LEU A 192 13.69 14.93 -9.76
N ASP A 193 14.71 14.09 -9.54
CA ASP A 193 15.74 13.73 -10.54
C ASP A 193 16.49 14.94 -11.12
N ILE A 194 16.85 15.87 -10.25
CA ILE A 194 17.53 17.13 -10.58
C ILE A 194 18.97 17.06 -10.08
N GLU A 195 19.94 17.55 -10.87
CA GLU A 195 21.32 17.65 -10.41
C GLU A 195 21.45 18.66 -9.26
N HIS A 196 22.10 18.21 -8.18
CA HIS A 196 22.39 19.05 -7.03
C HIS A 196 23.39 20.15 -7.44
N ALA A 197 22.90 21.35 -7.67
CA ALA A 197 23.79 22.49 -7.90
C ALA A 197 24.36 22.96 -6.56
N ASN A 198 25.70 23.00 -6.45
CA ASN A 198 26.42 23.41 -5.23
C ASN A 198 26.11 24.82 -4.71
N ASN A 199 25.27 25.60 -5.40
CA ASN A 199 24.91 26.98 -5.05
C ASN A 199 23.42 27.31 -5.29
N GLY A 200 22.51 26.36 -5.10
CA GLY A 200 21.10 26.68 -4.82
C GLY A 200 20.27 27.35 -5.92
N VAL A 201 20.65 27.31 -7.20
CA VAL A 201 19.86 27.98 -8.28
C VAL A 201 19.08 26.96 -9.08
N LEU A 202 17.79 26.77 -8.76
CA LEU A 202 16.89 25.85 -9.45
C LEU A 202 15.73 26.56 -10.20
N SER A 203 15.90 27.82 -10.59
CA SER A 203 14.80 28.66 -11.08
C SER A 203 14.08 28.21 -12.37
N ALA A 204 14.65 27.28 -13.14
CA ALA A 204 14.02 26.80 -14.39
C ALA A 204 13.76 25.27 -14.41
N ILE A 205 14.27 24.52 -13.46
CA ILE A 205 14.38 23.06 -13.51
C ILE A 205 13.19 22.35 -12.86
N ALA A 206 12.58 22.97 -11.83
CA ALA A 206 11.49 22.36 -11.06
C ALA A 206 10.26 21.97 -11.91
N TRP A 207 10.01 22.67 -13.01
CA TRP A 207 8.86 22.43 -13.88
C TRP A 207 9.13 21.40 -14.98
N GLY A 208 10.40 21.13 -15.29
CA GLY A 208 10.80 20.20 -16.36
C GLY A 208 10.34 18.76 -16.13
N GLY A 209 10.36 18.33 -14.87
CA GLY A 209 9.98 16.99 -14.47
C GLY A 209 8.48 16.76 -14.26
N VAL A 210 7.65 17.82 -14.20
CA VAL A 210 6.20 17.65 -14.03
C VAL A 210 5.59 17.05 -15.30
N HIS A 211 4.76 16.01 -15.14
CA HIS A 211 4.08 15.36 -16.26
C HIS A 211 3.26 16.37 -17.06
N PRO A 212 3.22 16.30 -18.41
CA PRO A 212 2.53 17.28 -19.26
C PRO A 212 1.07 17.55 -18.86
N THR A 213 0.35 16.54 -18.40
CA THR A 213 -1.05 16.64 -17.95
C THR A 213 -1.22 17.52 -16.72
N ASP A 214 -0.22 17.58 -15.84
CA ASP A 214 -0.27 18.29 -14.56
C ASP A 214 0.36 19.70 -14.63
N LYS A 215 1.16 19.99 -15.66
CA LYS A 215 1.90 21.26 -15.76
C LYS A 215 1.03 22.50 -15.58
N ALA A 216 -0.11 22.57 -16.25
CA ALA A 216 -1.00 23.73 -16.16
C ALA A 216 -1.58 23.91 -14.74
N ARG A 217 -1.99 22.81 -14.11
CA ARG A 217 -2.55 22.78 -12.76
C ARG A 217 -1.50 23.18 -11.72
N VAL A 218 -0.33 22.57 -11.78
CA VAL A 218 0.79 22.83 -10.85
C VAL A 218 1.23 24.28 -10.97
N LYS A 219 1.43 24.80 -12.21
CA LYS A 219 1.75 26.21 -12.43
C LYS A 219 0.71 27.12 -11.81
N GLY A 220 -0.57 26.86 -12.01
CA GLY A 220 -1.65 27.65 -11.42
C GLY A 220 -1.64 27.66 -9.89
N CYS A 221 -1.20 26.58 -9.22
CA CYS A 221 -1.03 26.55 -7.77
C CYS A 221 0.07 27.53 -7.32
N PHE A 222 1.22 27.52 -7.97
CA PHE A 222 2.31 28.43 -7.64
C PHE A 222 2.02 29.90 -8.01
N ASP A 223 1.33 30.14 -9.11
CA ASP A 223 0.91 31.50 -9.49
C ASP A 223 -0.02 32.11 -8.41
N ARG A 224 -0.88 31.30 -7.78
CA ARG A 224 -1.73 31.75 -6.66
C ARG A 224 -0.91 32.05 -5.40
N LEU A 225 0.08 31.19 -5.03
CA LEU A 225 0.96 31.45 -3.90
C LEU A 225 1.70 32.78 -4.06
N VAL A 226 2.25 33.05 -5.24
CA VAL A 226 2.91 34.33 -5.56
C VAL A 226 1.92 35.49 -5.57
N SER A 227 0.64 35.26 -5.84
CA SER A 227 -0.41 36.28 -5.85
C SER A 227 -1.02 36.56 -4.49
N GLY A 228 -0.67 35.80 -3.43
CA GLY A 228 -1.06 36.11 -2.05
C GLY A 228 -1.81 35.01 -1.31
N ASP A 229 -1.98 33.80 -1.91
CA ASP A 229 -2.46 32.63 -1.17
C ASP A 229 -1.43 32.25 -0.10
N LYS A 230 -1.90 31.79 1.07
CA LYS A 230 -1.02 31.49 2.20
C LYS A 230 -0.35 30.13 2.08
N ASP A 231 -1.05 29.15 1.51
CA ASP A 231 -0.62 27.77 1.38
C ASP A 231 -1.18 27.12 0.12
N ALA A 232 -0.54 26.03 -0.31
CA ALA A 232 -1.04 25.17 -1.37
C ALA A 232 -0.68 23.72 -1.08
N ARG A 233 -1.65 22.82 -1.25
CA ARG A 233 -1.48 21.37 -1.15
C ARG A 233 -2.00 20.70 -2.40
N PHE A 234 -1.16 19.86 -3.01
CA PHE A 234 -1.56 19.13 -4.20
C PHE A 234 -0.67 17.93 -4.46
N ASP A 235 -1.24 16.93 -5.14
CA ASP A 235 -0.49 15.80 -5.68
C ASP A 235 -0.23 16.06 -7.16
N CYS A 236 0.91 15.63 -7.68
CA CYS A 236 1.18 15.66 -9.12
C CYS A 236 2.10 14.53 -9.55
N GLU A 237 2.01 14.20 -10.84
CA GLU A 237 2.92 13.24 -11.47
C GLU A 237 4.18 13.92 -11.95
N ILE A 238 5.32 13.29 -11.69
CA ILE A 238 6.62 13.69 -12.25
C ILE A 238 7.16 12.60 -13.17
N LEU A 239 7.74 13.02 -14.28
CA LEU A 239 8.42 12.17 -15.24
C LEU A 239 9.93 12.28 -15.01
N ARG A 240 10.57 11.18 -14.63
CA ARG A 240 12.02 11.11 -14.42
C ARG A 240 12.78 10.95 -15.73
N ARG A 241 14.10 11.21 -15.70
CA ARG A 241 14.98 11.08 -16.87
C ARG A 241 15.06 9.64 -17.40
N ASP A 242 14.86 8.64 -16.56
CA ASP A 242 14.80 7.22 -16.92
C ASP A 242 13.47 6.80 -17.57
N GLY A 243 12.51 7.73 -17.71
CA GLY A 243 11.18 7.48 -18.22
C GLY A 243 10.17 6.95 -17.19
N SER A 244 10.57 6.72 -15.97
CA SER A 244 9.66 6.31 -14.90
C SER A 244 8.82 7.48 -14.39
N THR A 245 7.58 7.20 -13.98
CA THR A 245 6.66 8.18 -13.40
C THR A 245 6.59 7.98 -11.89
N ARG A 246 6.56 9.07 -11.13
CA ARG A 246 6.29 9.07 -9.70
C ARG A 246 5.17 10.04 -9.37
N VAL A 247 4.43 9.75 -8.32
CA VAL A 247 3.43 10.67 -7.75
C VAL A 247 4.03 11.33 -6.54
N ILE A 248 4.06 12.66 -6.54
CA ILE A 248 4.55 13.44 -5.41
C ILE A 248 3.43 14.26 -4.78
N HIS A 249 3.45 14.33 -3.46
CA HIS A 249 2.66 15.28 -2.67
C HIS A 249 3.49 16.52 -2.41
N VAL A 250 2.92 17.67 -2.65
CA VAL A 250 3.55 18.98 -2.37
C VAL A 250 2.71 19.73 -1.35
N ASP A 251 3.34 20.17 -0.27
CA ASP A 251 2.76 21.06 0.73
C ASP A 251 3.66 22.30 0.81
N ALA A 252 3.12 23.48 0.54
CA ALA A 252 3.85 24.72 0.43
C ALA A 252 3.17 25.85 1.20
N GLU A 253 3.95 26.64 1.94
CA GLU A 253 3.51 27.78 2.73
C GLU A 253 4.29 29.03 2.34
N VAL A 254 3.64 30.20 2.36
CA VAL A 254 4.24 31.47 1.98
C VAL A 254 4.53 32.31 3.22
N GLU A 255 5.75 32.84 3.31
CA GLU A 255 6.14 33.87 4.25
C GLU A 255 6.03 35.24 3.56
N PHE A 256 5.37 36.20 4.22
CA PHE A 256 5.12 37.53 3.69
C PHE A 256 5.99 38.57 4.40
N ASP A 257 6.37 39.62 3.69
CA ASP A 257 6.98 40.81 4.27
C ASP A 257 5.97 41.66 5.07
N ASN A 258 6.45 42.70 5.77
CA ASN A 258 5.60 43.60 6.52
C ASN A 258 4.59 44.39 5.66
N ALA A 259 4.75 44.39 4.34
CA ALA A 259 3.85 45.03 3.38
C ALA A 259 2.84 44.05 2.77
N GLY A 260 2.86 42.77 3.17
CA GLY A 260 1.97 41.75 2.67
C GLY A 260 2.37 41.18 1.30
N LYS A 261 3.63 41.37 0.87
CA LYS A 261 4.14 40.75 -0.36
C LYS A 261 4.83 39.43 -0.02
N PRO A 262 4.70 38.39 -0.86
CA PRO A 262 5.39 37.15 -0.68
C PRO A 262 6.91 37.34 -0.70
N LEU A 263 7.57 36.87 0.33
CA LEU A 263 9.02 36.94 0.51
C LEU A 263 9.65 35.57 0.13
N THR A 264 9.20 34.54 0.80
CA THR A 264 9.75 33.19 0.65
C THR A 264 8.61 32.18 0.64
N ILE A 265 8.72 31.16 -0.18
CA ILE A 265 7.82 29.99 -0.20
C ILE A 265 8.61 28.80 0.31
N HIS A 266 8.18 28.21 1.42
CA HIS A 266 8.73 26.99 1.98
C HIS A 266 7.87 25.81 1.53
N GLY A 267 8.49 24.73 1.10
CA GLY A 267 7.74 23.58 0.66
C GLY A 267 8.37 22.24 1.04
N ILE A 268 7.49 21.28 1.22
CA ILE A 268 7.82 19.87 1.43
C ILE A 268 7.30 19.08 0.25
N THR A 269 8.11 18.17 -0.26
CA THR A 269 7.72 17.25 -1.32
C THR A 269 7.94 15.83 -0.83
N GLN A 270 6.92 14.97 -0.97
CA GLN A 270 6.96 13.58 -0.53
C GLN A 270 6.62 12.64 -1.69
N ASP A 271 7.42 11.59 -1.88
CA ASP A 271 7.08 10.49 -2.79
C ASP A 271 5.93 9.66 -2.20
N ILE A 272 4.78 9.72 -2.83
CA ILE A 272 3.57 8.97 -2.45
C ILE A 272 3.22 7.87 -3.44
N THR A 273 4.12 7.52 -4.36
CA THR A 273 3.90 6.56 -5.44
C THR A 273 3.44 5.20 -4.90
N GLU A 274 4.15 4.66 -3.91
CA GLU A 274 3.80 3.38 -3.29
C GLU A 274 2.42 3.45 -2.60
N ARG A 275 2.12 4.57 -1.93
CA ARG A 275 0.82 4.78 -1.28
C ARG A 275 -0.32 4.83 -2.29
N CYS A 276 -0.18 5.63 -3.35
CA CYS A 276 -1.18 5.74 -4.40
C CYS A 276 -1.39 4.40 -5.14
N ALA A 277 -0.30 3.66 -5.41
CA ALA A 277 -0.39 2.34 -6.02
C ALA A 277 -1.13 1.34 -5.11
N ALA A 278 -0.81 1.33 -3.81
CA ALA A 278 -1.50 0.48 -2.83
C ALA A 278 -2.99 0.84 -2.69
N GLU A 279 -3.32 2.13 -2.60
CA GLU A 279 -4.71 2.60 -2.54
C GLU A 279 -5.48 2.24 -3.81
N SER A 280 -4.85 2.39 -4.98
CA SER A 280 -5.44 1.98 -6.27
C SER A 280 -5.67 0.47 -6.33
N GLN A 281 -4.70 -0.32 -5.86
CA GLN A 281 -4.82 -1.77 -5.80
C GLN A 281 -5.92 -2.21 -4.82
N ILE A 282 -6.00 -1.60 -3.64
CA ILE A 282 -7.07 -1.85 -2.67
C ILE A 282 -8.44 -1.52 -3.30
N ARG A 283 -8.56 -0.39 -3.98
CA ARG A 283 -9.79 0.02 -4.68
C ARG A 283 -10.13 -0.98 -5.80
N HIS A 284 -9.13 -1.43 -6.54
CA HIS A 284 -9.32 -2.44 -7.58
C HIS A 284 -9.82 -3.77 -6.99
N LEU A 285 -9.16 -4.28 -5.95
CA LEU A 285 -9.57 -5.52 -5.26
C LEU A 285 -10.95 -5.40 -4.60
N ALA A 286 -11.32 -4.22 -4.11
CA ALA A 286 -12.64 -3.98 -3.53
C ALA A 286 -13.77 -4.00 -4.57
N ASN A 287 -13.48 -3.74 -5.84
CA ASN A 287 -14.49 -3.52 -6.90
C ASN A 287 -14.46 -4.58 -8.00
N TYR A 288 -13.35 -5.28 -8.18
CA TYR A 288 -13.17 -6.23 -9.28
C TYR A 288 -12.85 -7.63 -8.76
N ASP A 289 -13.26 -8.64 -9.52
CA ASP A 289 -12.89 -10.04 -9.29
C ASP A 289 -11.44 -10.28 -9.73
N SER A 290 -10.62 -10.78 -8.82
CA SER A 290 -9.17 -10.94 -9.04
C SER A 290 -8.81 -11.97 -10.11
N LEU A 291 -9.71 -12.92 -10.42
CA LEU A 291 -9.47 -13.97 -11.40
C LEU A 291 -9.76 -13.50 -12.83
N THR A 292 -10.91 -12.82 -13.01
CA THR A 292 -11.44 -12.46 -14.33
C THR A 292 -11.26 -11.00 -14.69
N GLY A 293 -10.95 -10.13 -13.71
CA GLY A 293 -10.87 -8.68 -13.89
C GLY A 293 -12.22 -8.00 -14.14
N LEU A 294 -13.32 -8.74 -14.06
CA LEU A 294 -14.67 -8.18 -14.16
C LEU A 294 -15.09 -7.46 -12.87
N PRO A 295 -16.05 -6.54 -12.91
CA PRO A 295 -16.75 -6.06 -11.73
C PRO A 295 -17.16 -7.20 -10.81
N ASN A 296 -16.93 -7.01 -9.49
CA ASN A 296 -17.39 -7.97 -8.49
C ASN A 296 -18.85 -7.66 -8.08
N ARG A 297 -19.41 -8.45 -7.16
CA ARG A 297 -20.78 -8.28 -6.64
C ARG A 297 -21.05 -6.86 -6.14
N ARG A 298 -20.08 -6.22 -5.47
CA ARG A 298 -20.25 -4.87 -4.93
C ARG A 298 -20.39 -3.84 -6.03
N LEU A 299 -19.42 -3.79 -6.95
CA LEU A 299 -19.44 -2.81 -8.04
C LEU A 299 -20.65 -3.02 -8.96
N PHE A 300 -21.01 -4.28 -9.23
CA PHE A 300 -22.22 -4.59 -10.01
C PHE A 300 -23.49 -4.03 -9.38
N ARG A 301 -23.65 -4.18 -8.06
CA ARG A 301 -24.82 -3.62 -7.35
C ARG A 301 -24.86 -2.10 -7.40
N GLU A 302 -23.71 -1.43 -7.29
CA GLU A 302 -23.59 0.01 -7.43
C GLU A 302 -23.99 0.47 -8.85
N GLN A 303 -23.51 -0.22 -9.89
CA GLN A 303 -23.87 0.04 -11.29
C GLN A 303 -25.36 -0.19 -11.55
N LEU A 304 -25.90 -1.32 -11.07
CA LEU A 304 -27.32 -1.63 -11.22
C LEU A 304 -28.21 -0.60 -10.50
N SER A 305 -27.84 -0.16 -9.30
CA SER A 305 -28.56 0.88 -8.55
C SER A 305 -28.61 2.19 -9.34
N ALA A 306 -27.48 2.62 -9.88
CA ALA A 306 -27.40 3.82 -10.71
C ALA A 306 -28.22 3.69 -12.00
N ALA A 307 -28.24 2.50 -12.63
CA ALA A 307 -29.04 2.24 -13.83
C ALA A 307 -30.55 2.27 -13.53
N VAL A 308 -30.99 1.65 -12.43
CA VAL A 308 -32.38 1.64 -11.99
C VAL A 308 -32.89 3.06 -11.67
N GLU A 309 -32.10 3.86 -10.94
CA GLU A 309 -32.47 5.25 -10.64
C GLU A 309 -32.61 6.11 -11.91
N ARG A 310 -31.69 5.94 -12.87
CA ARG A 310 -31.82 6.62 -14.18
C ARG A 310 -33.04 6.13 -14.97
N ALA A 311 -33.30 4.83 -14.97
CA ALA A 311 -34.43 4.24 -15.66
C ALA A 311 -35.79 4.78 -15.13
N LYS A 312 -35.91 5.02 -13.81
CA LYS A 312 -37.07 5.69 -13.20
C LYS A 312 -37.28 7.10 -13.77
N GLN A 313 -36.19 7.84 -14.01
CA GLN A 313 -36.25 9.21 -14.54
C GLN A 313 -36.54 9.23 -16.05
N THR A 314 -35.88 8.33 -16.82
CA THR A 314 -35.98 8.31 -18.29
C THR A 314 -37.11 7.44 -18.83
N LYS A 315 -37.80 6.69 -17.96
CA LYS A 315 -38.85 5.70 -18.32
C LYS A 315 -38.33 4.62 -19.30
N LYS A 316 -37.04 4.26 -19.18
CA LYS A 316 -36.42 3.18 -19.93
C LYS A 316 -36.41 1.90 -19.10
N ASN A 317 -36.10 0.78 -19.74
CA ASN A 317 -35.99 -0.49 -19.06
C ASN A 317 -34.50 -0.78 -18.73
N VAL A 318 -34.31 -1.55 -17.68
CA VAL A 318 -32.99 -2.16 -17.32
C VAL A 318 -33.19 -3.65 -17.21
N ALA A 319 -32.31 -4.44 -17.81
CA ALA A 319 -32.36 -5.88 -17.64
C ALA A 319 -31.12 -6.41 -16.93
N VAL A 320 -31.33 -7.42 -16.12
CA VAL A 320 -30.29 -8.24 -15.51
C VAL A 320 -30.41 -9.66 -16.01
N LEU A 321 -29.31 -10.18 -16.52
CA LEU A 321 -29.16 -11.59 -16.85
C LEU A 321 -28.32 -12.23 -15.74
N PHE A 322 -28.83 -13.25 -15.09
CA PHE A 322 -28.10 -14.05 -14.11
C PHE A 322 -27.71 -15.37 -14.80
N LEU A 323 -26.44 -15.68 -14.82
CA LEU A 323 -25.86 -16.79 -15.54
C LEU A 323 -25.04 -17.67 -14.61
N ASP A 324 -25.19 -18.98 -14.75
CA ASP A 324 -24.42 -20.01 -14.07
C ASP A 324 -23.89 -21.02 -15.08
N LEU A 325 -22.61 -21.43 -14.93
CA LEU A 325 -22.00 -22.42 -15.81
C LEU A 325 -22.35 -23.83 -15.37
N ASP A 326 -23.07 -24.53 -16.22
CA ASP A 326 -23.55 -25.87 -15.92
C ASP A 326 -22.41 -26.88 -15.67
N ASN A 327 -22.51 -27.62 -14.56
CA ASN A 327 -21.56 -28.64 -14.17
C ASN A 327 -20.09 -28.18 -14.01
N PHE A 328 -19.84 -26.91 -13.71
CA PHE A 328 -18.50 -26.34 -13.50
C PHE A 328 -17.71 -27.11 -12.43
N LYS A 329 -18.36 -27.52 -11.33
CA LYS A 329 -17.72 -28.33 -10.29
C LYS A 329 -17.13 -29.62 -10.84
N ARG A 330 -17.81 -30.30 -11.75
CA ARG A 330 -17.31 -31.55 -12.40
C ARG A 330 -16.04 -31.28 -13.21
N ILE A 331 -15.94 -30.10 -13.84
CA ILE A 331 -14.73 -29.70 -14.58
C ILE A 331 -13.57 -29.53 -13.60
N ASN A 332 -13.77 -28.83 -12.50
CA ASN A 332 -12.77 -28.68 -11.46
C ASN A 332 -12.32 -30.04 -10.88
N ASP A 333 -13.28 -30.89 -10.55
CA ASP A 333 -13.00 -32.21 -9.96
C ASP A 333 -12.26 -33.15 -10.94
N THR A 334 -12.49 -32.98 -12.26
CA THR A 334 -11.91 -33.85 -13.29
C THR A 334 -10.60 -33.32 -13.86
N LEU A 335 -10.51 -32.02 -14.12
CA LEU A 335 -9.39 -31.38 -14.84
C LEU A 335 -8.54 -30.45 -13.94
N GLY A 336 -8.93 -30.30 -12.68
CA GLY A 336 -8.24 -29.48 -11.69
C GLY A 336 -8.64 -27.99 -11.73
N HIS A 337 -8.44 -27.30 -10.61
CA HIS A 337 -8.83 -25.90 -10.42
C HIS A 337 -8.16 -24.93 -11.41
N HIS A 338 -6.91 -25.18 -11.81
CA HIS A 338 -6.25 -24.33 -12.82
C HIS A 338 -6.97 -24.32 -14.17
N THR A 339 -7.54 -25.45 -14.57
CA THR A 339 -8.34 -25.54 -15.81
C THR A 339 -9.67 -24.82 -15.65
N GLY A 340 -10.30 -24.93 -14.48
CA GLY A 340 -11.51 -24.18 -14.14
C GLY A 340 -11.28 -22.67 -14.15
N ASP A 341 -10.16 -22.21 -13.59
CA ASP A 341 -9.77 -20.79 -13.62
C ASP A 341 -9.56 -20.27 -15.05
N ALA A 342 -8.94 -21.07 -15.91
CA ALA A 342 -8.77 -20.72 -17.32
C ALA A 342 -10.12 -20.64 -18.05
N LEU A 343 -11.05 -21.58 -17.76
CA LEU A 343 -12.41 -21.56 -18.29
C LEU A 343 -13.14 -20.28 -17.86
N LEU A 344 -13.07 -19.89 -16.58
CA LEU A 344 -13.74 -18.68 -16.09
C LEU A 344 -13.22 -17.41 -16.77
N ARG A 345 -11.90 -17.31 -17.02
CA ARG A 345 -11.31 -16.18 -17.76
C ARG A 345 -11.80 -16.12 -19.20
N GLU A 346 -11.85 -17.27 -19.86
CA GLU A 346 -12.35 -17.35 -21.26
C GLU A 346 -13.85 -17.08 -21.34
N CYS A 347 -14.65 -17.54 -20.37
CA CYS A 347 -16.06 -17.18 -20.25
C CYS A 347 -16.24 -15.67 -20.09
N ALA A 348 -15.49 -15.05 -19.19
CA ALA A 348 -15.51 -13.60 -18.98
C ALA A 348 -15.21 -12.82 -20.29
N ALA A 349 -14.22 -13.27 -21.05
CA ALA A 349 -13.85 -12.67 -22.33
C ALA A 349 -14.97 -12.82 -23.37
N ARG A 350 -15.60 -14.01 -23.50
CA ARG A 350 -16.71 -14.26 -24.42
C ARG A 350 -17.94 -13.43 -24.07
N LEU A 351 -18.30 -13.37 -22.78
CA LEU A 351 -19.42 -12.57 -22.31
C LEU A 351 -19.22 -11.07 -22.62
N THR A 352 -18.04 -10.53 -22.33
CA THR A 352 -17.68 -9.15 -22.66
C THR A 352 -17.70 -8.89 -24.16
N GLY A 353 -17.23 -9.86 -24.97
CA GLY A 353 -17.28 -9.77 -26.42
C GLY A 353 -18.71 -9.75 -26.98
N CYS A 354 -19.63 -10.46 -26.34
CA CYS A 354 -21.04 -10.42 -26.70
C CYS A 354 -21.68 -9.04 -26.50
N LEU A 355 -21.30 -8.28 -25.48
CA LEU A 355 -21.83 -6.92 -25.26
C LEU A 355 -21.30 -5.91 -26.28
N ARG A 356 -20.01 -5.92 -26.57
CA ARG A 356 -19.38 -4.99 -27.52
C ARG A 356 -19.96 -5.09 -28.94
N LEU A 357 -20.41 -6.26 -29.36
CA LEU A 357 -21.11 -6.46 -30.64
C LEU A 357 -22.47 -5.79 -30.65
N SER A 358 -23.15 -5.62 -29.52
CA SER A 358 -24.44 -4.95 -29.41
C SER A 358 -24.30 -3.44 -29.56
N ASP A 359 -23.25 -2.86 -29.03
CA ASP A 359 -22.98 -1.42 -29.15
C ASP A 359 -22.71 -0.99 -30.60
N ALA A 360 -22.09 -1.86 -31.41
CA ALA A 360 -21.79 -1.58 -32.81
C ALA A 360 -23.03 -1.63 -33.71
N VAL A 361 -24.07 -2.37 -33.32
CA VAL A 361 -25.29 -2.55 -34.14
C VAL A 361 -26.38 -1.53 -33.75
N ALA A 362 -26.36 -1.01 -32.52
CA ALA A 362 -27.41 -0.15 -31.98
C ALA A 362 -27.10 1.35 -32.04
N ARG A 363 -25.87 1.75 -32.40
CA ARG A 363 -25.46 3.17 -32.43
C ARG A 363 -24.90 3.59 -33.79
N ASP A 364 -25.67 4.37 -34.52
CA ASP A 364 -25.25 5.10 -35.73
C ASP A 364 -24.37 6.33 -35.44
N ALA A 365 -23.83 6.53 -34.24
CA ALA A 365 -23.03 7.69 -33.86
C ALA A 365 -21.85 7.32 -32.96
N PRO A 366 -20.63 7.87 -33.23
CA PRO A 366 -19.44 7.66 -32.43
C PRO A 366 -19.41 8.62 -31.22
N ILE A 367 -20.15 8.33 -30.15
CA ILE A 367 -19.98 9.00 -28.86
C ILE A 367 -19.41 7.95 -27.91
N PRO A 368 -18.22 8.18 -27.29
CA PRO A 368 -17.71 7.27 -26.26
C PRO A 368 -18.72 7.28 -25.12
N PRO A 369 -19.21 6.12 -24.64
CA PRO A 369 -20.10 6.06 -23.50
C PRO A 369 -19.35 6.63 -22.29
N SER A 370 -20.00 7.54 -21.57
CA SER A 370 -19.62 7.80 -20.19
C SER A 370 -19.64 6.44 -19.46
N THR A 371 -18.66 6.17 -18.61
CA THR A 371 -18.47 4.89 -17.90
C THR A 371 -19.73 4.41 -17.15
N ASP A 372 -20.74 5.27 -16.98
CA ASP A 372 -21.99 5.04 -16.25
C ASP A 372 -23.17 4.58 -17.12
N GLU A 373 -23.05 4.56 -18.44
CA GLU A 373 -24.15 4.24 -19.36
C GLU A 373 -23.99 2.91 -20.11
N ALA A 374 -22.87 2.21 -19.90
CA ALA A 374 -22.53 1.02 -20.67
C ALA A 374 -23.12 -0.25 -20.05
N ASP A 375 -23.52 -1.17 -20.93
CA ASP A 375 -23.76 -2.55 -20.55
C ASP A 375 -22.53 -3.12 -19.87
N SER A 376 -22.70 -3.92 -18.82
CA SER A 376 -21.57 -4.48 -18.07
C SER A 376 -21.77 -5.96 -17.76
N VAL A 377 -20.62 -6.66 -17.68
CA VAL A 377 -20.54 -8.05 -17.19
C VAL A 377 -19.86 -8.03 -15.84
N ALA A 378 -20.34 -8.82 -14.90
CA ALA A 378 -19.75 -9.00 -13.59
C ALA A 378 -19.67 -10.48 -13.22
N ARG A 379 -18.76 -10.82 -12.31
CA ARG A 379 -18.71 -12.13 -11.67
C ARG A 379 -19.03 -11.99 -10.20
N LEU A 380 -20.06 -12.72 -9.74
CA LEU A 380 -20.51 -12.61 -8.35
C LEU A 380 -19.76 -13.56 -7.40
N GLY A 381 -19.20 -14.62 -7.94
CA GLY A 381 -18.41 -15.64 -7.24
C GLY A 381 -18.59 -17.01 -7.87
N GLY A 382 -17.67 -17.94 -7.63
CA GLY A 382 -17.77 -19.30 -8.20
C GLY A 382 -17.88 -19.29 -9.72
N ASP A 383 -18.96 -19.88 -10.23
CA ASP A 383 -19.37 -19.99 -11.63
C ASP A 383 -20.51 -19.03 -12.03
N GLU A 384 -20.87 -18.10 -11.13
CA GLU A 384 -21.95 -17.15 -11.34
C GLU A 384 -21.47 -15.86 -12.01
N PHE A 385 -22.08 -15.52 -13.14
CA PHE A 385 -21.90 -14.25 -13.84
C PHE A 385 -23.21 -13.48 -13.91
N THR A 386 -23.11 -12.16 -13.99
CA THR A 386 -24.27 -11.29 -14.23
C THR A 386 -23.99 -10.33 -15.36
N VAL A 387 -25.02 -10.01 -16.11
CA VAL A 387 -24.97 -9.00 -17.16
C VAL A 387 -25.99 -7.92 -16.85
N LEU A 388 -25.56 -6.68 -16.87
CA LEU A 388 -26.41 -5.49 -16.81
C LEU A 388 -26.59 -4.96 -18.23
N LEU A 389 -27.83 -4.79 -18.65
CA LEU A 389 -28.21 -4.10 -19.88
C LEU A 389 -29.01 -2.85 -19.50
N ALA A 390 -28.42 -1.69 -19.80
CA ALA A 390 -29.00 -0.39 -19.44
C ALA A 390 -29.69 0.27 -20.63
N ASN A 391 -30.59 1.23 -20.34
CA ASN A 391 -31.24 2.08 -21.35
C ASN A 391 -32.03 1.33 -22.46
N LEU A 392 -32.70 0.24 -22.13
CA LEU A 392 -33.44 -0.56 -23.09
C LEU A 392 -34.74 0.10 -23.50
N ASP A 393 -34.99 0.21 -24.82
CA ASP A 393 -36.27 0.65 -25.38
C ASP A 393 -37.33 -0.45 -25.28
N HIS A 394 -36.93 -1.70 -25.52
CA HIS A 394 -37.80 -2.87 -25.50
C HIS A 394 -37.20 -3.99 -24.63
N HIS A 395 -38.05 -4.60 -23.80
CA HIS A 395 -37.64 -5.71 -22.92
C HIS A 395 -37.16 -6.96 -23.69
N THR A 396 -37.63 -7.17 -24.92
CA THR A 396 -37.28 -8.31 -25.78
C THR A 396 -35.79 -8.32 -26.20
N TYR A 397 -35.11 -7.19 -26.09
CA TYR A 397 -33.68 -7.09 -26.40
C TYR A 397 -32.83 -7.92 -25.42
N ALA A 398 -33.24 -8.01 -24.16
CA ALA A 398 -32.56 -8.82 -23.16
C ALA A 398 -32.53 -10.31 -23.54
N ASP A 399 -33.65 -10.85 -24.07
CA ASP A 399 -33.70 -12.24 -24.55
C ASP A 399 -32.79 -12.46 -25.75
N THR A 400 -32.64 -11.46 -26.62
CA THR A 400 -31.74 -11.53 -27.78
C THR A 400 -30.28 -11.59 -27.34
N VAL A 401 -29.89 -10.77 -26.35
CA VAL A 401 -28.53 -10.80 -25.78
C VAL A 401 -28.29 -12.12 -25.04
N ALA A 402 -29.25 -12.60 -24.27
CA ALA A 402 -29.16 -13.89 -23.57
C ALA A 402 -28.96 -15.07 -24.53
N LYS A 403 -29.69 -15.10 -25.66
CA LYS A 403 -29.49 -16.13 -26.72
C LYS A 403 -28.08 -16.08 -27.30
N ARG A 404 -27.60 -14.89 -27.63
CA ARG A 404 -26.24 -14.69 -28.15
C ARG A 404 -25.16 -15.16 -27.18
N ILE A 405 -25.35 -14.89 -25.90
CA ILE A 405 -24.46 -15.36 -24.83
C ILE A 405 -24.48 -16.89 -24.79
N LEU A 406 -25.64 -17.50 -24.79
CA LEU A 406 -25.79 -18.97 -24.77
C LEU A 406 -25.09 -19.62 -25.96
N GLU A 407 -25.29 -19.08 -27.18
CA GLU A 407 -24.61 -19.54 -28.40
C GLU A 407 -23.08 -19.38 -28.32
N ALA A 408 -22.59 -18.32 -27.69
CA ALA A 408 -21.15 -18.11 -27.50
C ALA A 408 -20.54 -19.09 -26.49
N LEU A 409 -21.28 -19.47 -25.44
CA LEU A 409 -20.84 -20.45 -24.45
C LEU A 409 -20.85 -21.89 -24.99
N GLN A 410 -21.76 -22.25 -25.91
CA GLN A 410 -21.84 -23.57 -26.53
C GLN A 410 -20.65 -23.86 -27.46
N LYS A 411 -19.89 -22.84 -27.89
CA LYS A 411 -18.68 -23.06 -28.68
C LYS A 411 -17.60 -23.73 -27.84
N PRO A 412 -16.78 -24.63 -28.40
CA PRO A 412 -15.75 -25.31 -27.64
C PRO A 412 -14.76 -24.34 -27.01
N PHE A 413 -14.34 -24.66 -25.80
CA PHE A 413 -13.26 -23.99 -25.07
C PHE A 413 -11.99 -24.78 -25.23
N VAL A 414 -10.90 -24.16 -25.68
CA VAL A 414 -9.60 -24.82 -25.80
C VAL A 414 -8.79 -24.54 -24.53
N LEU A 415 -8.78 -25.48 -23.61
CA LEU A 415 -8.13 -25.35 -22.32
C LEU A 415 -6.95 -26.32 -22.23
N SER A 416 -5.74 -25.79 -22.08
CA SER A 416 -4.51 -26.60 -22.05
C SER A 416 -4.38 -27.59 -23.22
N GLY A 417 -4.81 -27.17 -24.42
CA GLY A 417 -4.77 -28.00 -25.64
C GLY A 417 -5.86 -29.07 -25.76
N ARG A 418 -6.88 -29.04 -24.89
CA ARG A 418 -8.06 -29.91 -24.94
C ARG A 418 -9.32 -29.12 -25.20
N GLU A 419 -10.19 -29.64 -26.04
CA GLU A 419 -11.52 -29.07 -26.21
C GLU A 419 -12.45 -29.47 -25.07
N CYS A 420 -13.09 -28.49 -24.46
CA CYS A 420 -14.10 -28.68 -23.42
C CYS A 420 -15.40 -28.00 -23.85
N TYR A 421 -16.52 -28.63 -23.57
CA TYR A 421 -17.85 -28.09 -23.84
C TYR A 421 -18.52 -27.75 -22.51
N VAL A 422 -19.01 -26.55 -22.41
CA VAL A 422 -19.71 -26.03 -21.24
C VAL A 422 -20.97 -25.34 -21.71
N SER A 423 -22.06 -25.59 -21.03
CA SER A 423 -23.31 -24.87 -21.22
C SER A 423 -23.54 -23.89 -20.07
N GLY A 424 -24.55 -23.06 -20.21
CA GLY A 424 -24.96 -22.13 -19.16
C GLY A 424 -26.47 -22.07 -19.00
N SER A 425 -26.90 -21.80 -17.79
CA SER A 425 -28.29 -21.54 -17.45
C SER A 425 -28.45 -20.04 -17.20
N ILE A 426 -29.37 -19.37 -17.93
CA ILE A 426 -29.55 -17.92 -17.91
C ILE A 426 -30.97 -17.57 -17.46
N GLY A 427 -31.07 -16.77 -16.37
CA GLY A 427 -32.31 -16.14 -15.96
C GLY A 427 -32.31 -14.66 -16.34
N VAL A 428 -33.43 -14.17 -16.86
CA VAL A 428 -33.60 -12.79 -17.31
C VAL A 428 -34.67 -12.10 -16.46
N SER A 429 -34.34 -10.91 -15.93
CA SER A 429 -35.27 -10.06 -15.21
C SER A 429 -35.19 -8.63 -15.73
N VAL A 430 -36.31 -7.93 -15.83
CA VAL A 430 -36.41 -6.60 -16.43
C VAL A 430 -37.13 -5.63 -15.49
N PHE A 431 -36.42 -4.56 -15.13
CA PHE A 431 -37.03 -3.40 -14.42
C PHE A 431 -37.78 -2.52 -15.41
N PRO A 432 -38.96 -1.99 -15.06
CA PRO A 432 -39.68 -2.15 -13.79
C PRO A 432 -40.66 -3.33 -13.76
N ARG A 433 -40.74 -4.14 -14.82
CA ARG A 433 -41.76 -5.19 -14.99
C ARG A 433 -41.66 -6.29 -13.93
N ASP A 434 -40.45 -6.70 -13.57
CA ASP A 434 -40.19 -7.90 -12.77
C ASP A 434 -39.70 -7.57 -11.34
N GLY A 435 -39.57 -6.27 -10.99
CA GLY A 435 -39.22 -5.78 -9.68
C GLY A 435 -39.09 -4.26 -9.64
N ASP A 436 -39.16 -3.68 -8.43
CA ASP A 436 -39.18 -2.23 -8.21
C ASP A 436 -37.82 -1.70 -7.71
N ASP A 437 -36.95 -2.58 -7.29
CA ASP A 437 -35.63 -2.27 -6.74
C ASP A 437 -34.55 -3.28 -7.16
N VAL A 438 -33.28 -3.00 -6.78
CA VAL A 438 -32.10 -3.81 -7.10
C VAL A 438 -32.22 -5.24 -6.59
N ASP A 439 -32.71 -5.41 -5.36
CA ASP A 439 -32.77 -6.72 -4.70
C ASP A 439 -33.84 -7.60 -5.32
N SER A 440 -35.00 -7.03 -5.66
CA SER A 440 -36.08 -7.75 -6.34
C SER A 440 -35.67 -8.20 -7.74
N ILE A 441 -34.99 -7.34 -8.51
CA ILE A 441 -34.53 -7.67 -9.88
C ILE A 441 -33.46 -8.77 -9.86
N LEU A 442 -32.52 -8.72 -8.92
CA LEU A 442 -31.52 -9.79 -8.77
C LEU A 442 -32.17 -11.10 -8.35
N ARG A 443 -33.08 -11.09 -7.40
CA ARG A 443 -33.81 -12.26 -6.92
C ARG A 443 -34.65 -12.90 -8.03
N THR A 444 -35.37 -12.09 -8.81
CA THR A 444 -36.21 -12.60 -9.90
C THR A 444 -35.39 -13.16 -11.06
N ALA A 445 -34.22 -12.59 -11.36
CA ALA A 445 -33.26 -13.12 -12.32
C ALA A 445 -32.71 -14.48 -11.85
N ASP A 446 -32.35 -14.62 -10.58
CA ASP A 446 -31.85 -15.87 -9.99
C ASP A 446 -32.94 -16.98 -10.01
N ILE A 447 -34.19 -16.67 -9.63
CA ILE A 447 -35.31 -17.62 -9.72
C ILE A 447 -35.50 -18.13 -11.17
N ALA A 448 -35.41 -17.23 -12.14
CA ALA A 448 -35.56 -17.59 -13.54
C ALA A 448 -34.41 -18.48 -14.02
N MET A 449 -33.15 -18.21 -13.60
CA MET A 449 -31.98 -19.04 -13.88
C MET A 449 -32.13 -20.44 -13.25
N TYR A 450 -32.58 -20.50 -12.00
CA TYR A 450 -32.77 -21.78 -11.31
C TYR A 450 -33.83 -22.63 -12.01
N ALA A 451 -34.90 -22.02 -12.53
CA ALA A 451 -35.90 -22.75 -13.33
C ALA A 451 -35.32 -23.37 -14.61
N VAL A 452 -34.30 -22.74 -15.23
CA VAL A 452 -33.58 -23.35 -16.37
C VAL A 452 -32.80 -24.57 -15.92
N LYS A 453 -32.13 -24.50 -14.75
CA LYS A 453 -31.38 -25.66 -14.21
C LYS A 453 -32.29 -26.84 -13.96
N ASP A 454 -33.51 -26.61 -13.49
CA ASP A 454 -34.53 -27.63 -13.24
C ASP A 454 -35.07 -28.24 -14.53
N ASP A 455 -35.24 -27.46 -15.59
CA ASP A 455 -35.75 -27.93 -16.89
C ASP A 455 -34.69 -28.60 -17.79
N GLY A 456 -33.56 -29.00 -17.21
CA GLY A 456 -32.52 -29.75 -17.94
C GLY A 456 -31.29 -28.94 -18.32
N ARG A 457 -31.14 -27.70 -17.79
CA ARG A 457 -29.98 -26.79 -18.03
C ARG A 457 -29.87 -26.31 -19.49
N ASN A 458 -28.72 -25.69 -19.82
CA ASN A 458 -28.41 -25.27 -21.19
C ASN A 458 -29.53 -24.46 -21.86
N GLY A 459 -29.98 -23.38 -21.21
CA GLY A 459 -31.12 -22.61 -21.71
C GLY A 459 -31.20 -21.22 -21.12
N LEU A 460 -32.24 -20.53 -21.50
CA LEU A 460 -32.60 -19.23 -20.93
C LEU A 460 -34.10 -19.19 -20.57
N ARG A 461 -34.41 -18.41 -19.54
CA ARG A 461 -35.80 -18.16 -19.14
C ARG A 461 -35.94 -16.72 -18.62
N SER A 462 -36.96 -16.02 -19.12
CA SER A 462 -37.37 -14.74 -18.56
C SER A 462 -38.27 -14.98 -17.35
N TYR A 463 -38.10 -14.17 -16.31
CA TYR A 463 -38.93 -14.26 -15.11
C TYR A 463 -40.42 -14.10 -15.41
N THR A 464 -41.22 -14.90 -14.73
CA THR A 464 -42.65 -14.78 -14.65
C THR A 464 -43.13 -15.04 -13.21
N PRO A 465 -44.20 -14.42 -12.72
CA PRO A 465 -44.70 -14.67 -11.37
C PRO A 465 -45.03 -16.12 -11.05
N THR A 466 -45.28 -16.95 -12.07
CA THR A 466 -45.49 -18.40 -11.92
C THR A 466 -44.25 -19.14 -11.49
N LEU A 467 -43.05 -18.65 -11.83
CA LEU A 467 -41.77 -19.24 -11.40
C LEU A 467 -41.54 -19.03 -9.89
N ASP A 468 -41.95 -17.91 -9.36
CA ASP A 468 -41.83 -17.63 -7.92
C ASP A 468 -42.72 -18.61 -7.11
N LEU A 469 -43.94 -18.86 -7.56
CA LEU A 469 -44.85 -19.85 -6.96
C LEU A 469 -44.24 -21.26 -7.03
N ALA A 470 -43.67 -21.64 -8.16
CA ALA A 470 -43.03 -22.96 -8.32
C ALA A 470 -41.82 -23.12 -7.40
N ALA A 471 -40.97 -22.09 -7.28
CA ALA A 471 -39.80 -22.10 -6.38
C ALA A 471 -40.20 -22.27 -4.91
N HIS A 472 -41.23 -21.55 -4.45
CA HIS A 472 -41.78 -21.67 -3.10
C HIS A 472 -42.35 -23.08 -2.85
N GLN A 473 -43.14 -23.58 -3.79
CA GLN A 473 -43.72 -24.94 -3.69
C GLN A 473 -42.61 -26.01 -3.58
N ARG A 474 -41.55 -25.86 -4.37
CA ARG A 474 -40.42 -26.81 -4.34
C ARG A 474 -39.69 -26.80 -3.01
N LEU A 475 -39.45 -25.60 -2.42
CA LEU A 475 -38.86 -25.47 -1.10
C LEU A 475 -39.75 -26.12 -0.03
N ASP A 476 -41.07 -25.93 -0.12
CA ASP A 476 -42.04 -26.53 0.78
C ASP A 476 -42.06 -28.06 0.67
N VAL A 477 -41.97 -28.58 -0.55
CA VAL A 477 -41.87 -30.04 -0.83
C VAL A 477 -40.55 -30.60 -0.28
N SER A 478 -39.43 -29.92 -0.53
CA SER A 478 -38.10 -30.32 -0.01
C SER A 478 -38.09 -30.40 1.52
N ASN A 479 -38.56 -29.34 2.19
CA ASN A 479 -38.61 -29.29 3.66
C ASN A 479 -39.54 -30.36 4.27
N ALA A 480 -40.63 -30.65 3.60
CA ALA A 480 -41.58 -31.66 4.05
C ALA A 480 -41.06 -33.10 3.81
N LEU A 481 -40.35 -33.32 2.68
CA LEU A 481 -39.79 -34.64 2.32
C LEU A 481 -38.77 -35.13 3.35
N HIS A 482 -37.97 -34.23 3.93
CA HIS A 482 -37.05 -34.55 5.03
C HIS A 482 -37.71 -35.23 6.26
N ARG A 483 -39.01 -34.99 6.45
CA ARG A 483 -39.78 -35.52 7.57
C ARG A 483 -40.75 -36.63 7.16
N ALA A 484 -40.85 -36.92 5.85
CA ALA A 484 -41.83 -37.84 5.33
C ALA A 484 -41.64 -39.29 5.84
N ILE A 485 -40.37 -39.75 5.97
CA ILE A 485 -40.05 -41.07 6.51
C ILE A 485 -40.43 -41.13 7.99
N GLU A 486 -40.04 -40.15 8.80
CA GLU A 486 -40.32 -40.12 10.25
C GLU A 486 -41.83 -40.04 10.55
N ARG A 487 -42.61 -39.42 9.65
CA ARG A 487 -44.06 -39.23 9.79
C ARG A 487 -44.89 -40.33 9.20
N ASN A 488 -44.24 -41.38 8.66
CA ASN A 488 -44.92 -42.48 7.97
C ASN A 488 -45.86 -42.00 6.84
N GLU A 489 -45.43 -40.95 6.10
CA GLU A 489 -46.18 -40.36 4.99
C GLU A 489 -45.90 -41.05 3.66
N LEU A 490 -44.98 -42.01 3.60
CA LEU A 490 -44.63 -42.78 2.41
C LEU A 490 -45.41 -44.08 2.38
N CYS A 491 -45.80 -44.51 1.17
CA CYS A 491 -46.40 -45.82 0.95
C CYS A 491 -46.02 -46.38 -0.43
N LEU A 492 -46.06 -47.68 -0.57
CA LEU A 492 -45.85 -48.34 -1.86
C LEU A 492 -47.20 -48.68 -2.50
N ARG A 493 -47.28 -48.49 -3.80
CA ARG A 493 -48.34 -48.99 -4.66
C ARG A 493 -47.72 -49.96 -5.64
N TYR A 494 -48.39 -51.06 -5.87
CA TYR A 494 -47.88 -52.14 -6.72
C TYR A 494 -48.62 -52.15 -8.05
N GLN A 495 -47.85 -52.12 -9.15
CA GLN A 495 -48.38 -52.25 -10.50
C GLN A 495 -48.06 -53.64 -11.04
N PRO A 496 -49.07 -54.48 -11.34
CA PRO A 496 -48.82 -55.83 -11.82
C PRO A 496 -48.23 -55.83 -13.24
N GLN A 497 -47.21 -56.63 -13.43
CA GLN A 497 -46.65 -56.95 -14.75
C GLN A 497 -47.24 -58.27 -15.23
N ILE A 498 -47.88 -58.27 -16.39
CA ILE A 498 -48.63 -59.39 -16.93
C ILE A 498 -47.87 -59.94 -18.14
N ASP A 499 -47.61 -61.23 -18.12
CA ASP A 499 -47.13 -61.93 -19.31
C ASP A 499 -48.17 -61.86 -20.41
N THR A 500 -47.85 -61.28 -21.54
CA THR A 500 -48.75 -61.02 -22.66
C THR A 500 -49.23 -62.34 -23.38
N ILE A 501 -48.51 -63.45 -23.18
CA ILE A 501 -48.84 -64.72 -23.78
C ILE A 501 -49.77 -65.54 -22.87
N SER A 502 -49.42 -65.65 -21.59
CA SER A 502 -50.16 -66.47 -20.63
C SER A 502 -51.26 -65.77 -19.87
N GLY A 503 -51.28 -64.41 -19.90
CA GLY A 503 -52.21 -63.60 -19.15
C GLY A 503 -52.00 -63.65 -17.62
N ARG A 504 -50.89 -64.23 -17.15
CA ARG A 504 -50.58 -64.34 -15.69
C ARG A 504 -49.75 -63.22 -15.22
N VAL A 505 -49.99 -62.81 -13.97
CA VAL A 505 -49.12 -61.86 -13.29
C VAL A 505 -47.78 -62.57 -12.98
N ILE A 506 -46.67 -61.99 -13.47
CA ILE A 506 -45.31 -62.54 -13.32
C ILE A 506 -44.44 -61.71 -12.39
N ALA A 507 -44.78 -60.44 -12.19
CA ALA A 507 -44.07 -59.49 -11.28
C ALA A 507 -45.01 -58.37 -10.88
N ALA A 508 -44.57 -57.56 -9.90
CA ALA A 508 -45.21 -56.29 -9.55
C ALA A 508 -44.13 -55.23 -9.38
N GLU A 509 -44.34 -54.08 -9.99
CA GLU A 509 -43.48 -52.91 -9.79
C GLU A 509 -43.93 -52.16 -8.54
N ALA A 510 -43.02 -51.96 -7.57
CA ALA A 510 -43.26 -51.20 -6.36
C ALA A 510 -43.03 -49.70 -6.67
N LEU A 511 -44.07 -48.92 -6.62
CA LEU A 511 -44.09 -47.53 -6.96
C LEU A 511 -44.34 -46.70 -5.70
N MET A 512 -43.35 -45.90 -5.29
CA MET A 512 -43.44 -45.01 -4.12
C MET A 512 -44.51 -43.93 -4.33
N ARG A 513 -45.28 -43.68 -3.30
CA ARG A 513 -46.25 -42.59 -3.22
C ARG A 513 -46.06 -41.86 -1.90
N TRP A 514 -46.25 -40.55 -1.89
CA TRP A 514 -46.12 -39.72 -0.70
C TRP A 514 -47.47 -39.10 -0.37
N GLN A 515 -48.02 -39.51 0.75
CA GLN A 515 -49.29 -39.01 1.27
C GLN A 515 -49.01 -37.86 2.23
N ARG A 516 -49.18 -36.60 1.75
CA ARG A 516 -48.96 -35.41 2.55
C ARG A 516 -50.34 -34.82 2.97
N GLY A 517 -50.78 -35.19 4.16
CA GLY A 517 -52.17 -34.89 4.59
C GLY A 517 -53.18 -35.52 3.61
N ASP A 518 -54.11 -34.72 3.08
CA ASP A 518 -55.10 -35.15 2.11
C ASP A 518 -54.60 -35.24 0.66
N ARG A 519 -53.36 -34.80 0.39
CA ARG A 519 -52.76 -34.75 -0.95
C ARG A 519 -51.82 -35.95 -1.18
N LEU A 520 -52.07 -36.67 -2.26
CA LEU A 520 -51.10 -37.65 -2.78
C LEU A 520 -50.15 -36.93 -3.73
N VAL A 521 -48.86 -36.76 -3.28
CA VAL A 521 -47.79 -36.17 -4.08
C VAL A 521 -47.23 -37.21 -5.06
N PRO A 522 -47.21 -36.93 -6.37
CA PRO A 522 -46.73 -37.90 -7.36
C PRO A 522 -45.19 -37.95 -7.32
N PRO A 523 -44.60 -39.12 -7.74
CA PRO A 523 -43.15 -39.30 -7.77
C PRO A 523 -42.39 -38.24 -8.57
N ASP A 524 -42.93 -37.80 -9.68
CA ASP A 524 -42.34 -36.79 -10.59
C ASP A 524 -42.13 -35.43 -9.89
N GLU A 525 -42.87 -35.17 -8.82
CA GLU A 525 -42.75 -33.93 -8.04
C GLU A 525 -41.66 -34.02 -6.95
N PHE A 526 -41.45 -35.18 -6.29
CA PHE A 526 -40.53 -35.27 -5.16
C PHE A 526 -39.23 -36.04 -5.43
N ILE A 527 -39.21 -36.99 -6.39
CA ILE A 527 -38.00 -37.77 -6.72
C ILE A 527 -36.86 -36.88 -7.24
N PRO A 528 -37.09 -35.90 -8.14
CA PRO A 528 -36.03 -34.96 -8.54
C PRO A 528 -35.43 -34.22 -7.35
N ILE A 529 -36.29 -33.75 -6.44
CA ILE A 529 -35.88 -33.04 -5.22
C ILE A 529 -35.07 -33.96 -4.30
N ALA A 530 -35.51 -35.25 -4.17
CA ALA A 530 -34.79 -36.25 -3.40
C ALA A 530 -33.37 -36.52 -3.97
N CYS A 531 -33.22 -36.55 -5.28
CA CYS A 531 -31.94 -36.72 -5.94
C CYS A 531 -31.00 -35.56 -5.68
N GLU A 532 -31.47 -34.34 -5.77
CA GLU A 532 -30.69 -33.13 -5.52
C GLU A 532 -30.23 -32.97 -4.07
N THR A 533 -31.14 -33.30 -3.15
CA THR A 533 -30.87 -33.19 -1.69
C THR A 533 -30.11 -34.42 -1.15
N GLY A 534 -29.88 -35.45 -1.97
CA GLY A 534 -29.26 -36.71 -1.55
C GLY A 534 -30.20 -37.62 -0.75
N MET A 535 -31.44 -37.22 -0.54
CA MET A 535 -32.43 -38.02 0.19
C MET A 535 -32.87 -39.26 -0.55
N ILE A 536 -32.57 -39.34 -1.84
CA ILE A 536 -32.93 -40.52 -2.68
C ILE A 536 -32.38 -41.82 -2.09
N LEU A 537 -31.22 -41.79 -1.42
CA LEU A 537 -30.64 -42.95 -0.75
C LEU A 537 -31.52 -43.44 0.41
N ALA A 538 -31.91 -42.51 1.29
CA ALA A 538 -32.78 -42.81 2.43
C ALA A 538 -34.16 -43.31 1.99
N LEU A 539 -34.72 -42.69 0.94
CA LEU A 539 -35.99 -43.11 0.34
C LEU A 539 -35.88 -44.50 -0.32
N GLY A 540 -34.76 -44.79 -0.99
CA GLY A 540 -34.45 -46.09 -1.57
C GLY A 540 -34.34 -47.20 -0.53
N ASP A 541 -33.59 -46.93 0.54
CA ASP A 541 -33.46 -47.87 1.66
C ASP A 541 -34.82 -48.17 2.30
N TRP A 542 -35.64 -47.12 2.55
CA TRP A 542 -36.98 -47.27 3.07
C TRP A 542 -37.83 -48.12 2.11
N ALA A 543 -37.81 -47.81 0.81
CA ALA A 543 -38.61 -48.56 -0.19
C ALA A 543 -38.26 -50.03 -0.26
N ILE A 544 -36.96 -50.38 -0.15
CA ILE A 544 -36.50 -51.80 -0.17
C ILE A 544 -36.96 -52.54 1.09
N HIS A 545 -37.00 -51.86 2.23
CA HIS A 545 -37.47 -52.49 3.48
C HIS A 545 -38.99 -52.67 3.55
N GLU A 546 -39.75 -51.81 2.87
CA GLU A 546 -41.21 -51.82 2.87
C GLU A 546 -41.78 -52.72 1.78
N ALA A 547 -41.00 -53.03 0.72
CA ALA A 547 -41.43 -53.88 -0.42
C ALA A 547 -41.44 -55.36 -0.05
#